data_aabe4cfa68a7dffc27fe7606c4d8b085
#
_entry.id   aabe4cfa68a7dffc27fe7606c4d8b085
#
_cell.length_a   1.000
_cell.length_b   1.000
_cell.length_c   1.000
_cell.angle_alpha   90.00
_cell.angle_beta   90.00
_cell.angle_gamma   90.00
#
_symmetry.space_group_name_H-M   'P 1'
#
loop_
_entity.id
_entity.type
_entity.pdbx_description
1 polymer ?
#
loop_
_entity_poly.entity_id
_entity_poly.type
_entity_poly.pdbx_seq_one_letter_code
_entity_poly.pdbx_strand_id
1 'polypeptide(L)'
;MHVITRKALVEFWTHHPDSREALARWHKIVEKSSYQNFAELRLTFPSADIVGQYTVFNIGGNKVRLIASIHYDRGRVYIRHVLTHEEYNRGLWKR
;
A
#
# COMPACT_ATOMS: atom_id res chain seq x y z
N MET A 1 0.52 12.95 0.32
CA MET A 1 -0.82 12.47 0.76
C MET A 1 -0.75 11.95 2.19
N HIS A 2 -1.83 12.12 2.93
CA HIS A 2 -1.87 11.65 4.32
C HIS A 2 -2.23 10.17 4.40
N VAL A 3 -1.37 9.37 5.03
CA VAL A 3 -1.56 7.92 5.16
C VAL A 3 -2.29 7.61 6.48
N ILE A 4 -3.38 6.88 6.38
CA ILE A 4 -4.22 6.43 7.50
C ILE A 4 -4.36 4.91 7.39
N THR A 5 -3.90 4.08 8.27
CA THR A 5 -3.19 4.36 9.51
C THR A 5 -1.81 3.73 9.43
N ARG A 6 -0.79 4.48 9.84
CA ARG A 6 0.58 3.99 9.87
C ARG A 6 0.75 2.77 10.79
N LYS A 7 -0.11 2.67 11.78
CA LYS A 7 -0.11 1.54 12.72
C LYS A 7 -0.14 0.18 12.01
N ALA A 8 -0.89 0.08 10.91
CA ALA A 8 -0.97 -1.17 10.15
C ALA A 8 0.39 -1.60 9.61
N LEU A 9 1.23 -0.64 9.20
CA LEU A 9 2.58 -0.92 8.73
C LEU A 9 3.45 -1.45 9.86
N VAL A 10 3.39 -0.79 11.01
CA VAL A 10 4.19 -1.16 12.18
C VAL A 10 3.81 -2.54 12.68
N GLU A 11 2.53 -2.84 12.74
CA GLU A 11 2.06 -4.17 13.14
C GLU A 11 2.57 -5.25 12.20
N PHE A 12 2.54 -5.00 10.89
CA PHE A 12 3.01 -5.96 9.92
C PHE A 12 4.53 -6.21 10.08
N TRP A 13 5.32 -5.14 10.10
CA TRP A 13 6.78 -5.33 10.14
C TRP A 13 7.29 -5.84 11.49
N THR A 14 6.48 -5.75 12.55
CA THR A 14 6.81 -6.37 13.84
C THR A 14 6.87 -7.88 13.71
N HIS A 15 5.99 -8.47 12.89
CA HIS A 15 5.95 -9.91 12.62
C HIS A 15 6.79 -10.29 11.39
N HIS A 16 7.10 -9.33 10.53
CA HIS A 16 7.88 -9.53 9.31
C HIS A 16 8.97 -8.45 9.22
N PRO A 17 10.02 -8.56 10.07
CA PRO A 17 11.03 -7.47 10.19
C PRO A 17 11.77 -7.14 8.89
N ASP A 18 11.90 -8.10 7.99
CA ASP A 18 12.57 -7.90 6.71
C ASP A 18 11.79 -6.98 5.77
N SER A 19 10.51 -6.72 6.07
CA SER A 19 9.69 -5.81 5.27
C SER A 19 9.74 -4.36 5.72
N ARG A 20 10.33 -4.09 6.89
CA ARG A 20 10.28 -2.77 7.51
C ARG A 20 10.82 -1.67 6.60
N GLU A 21 11.99 -1.89 6.02
CA GLU A 21 12.65 -0.86 5.21
C GLU A 21 11.81 -0.49 3.99
N ALA A 22 11.28 -1.49 3.30
CA ALA A 22 10.47 -1.26 2.10
C ALA A 22 9.15 -0.58 2.43
N LEU A 23 8.48 -0.99 3.51
CA LEU A 23 7.23 -0.38 3.95
C LEU A 23 7.44 1.06 4.43
N ALA A 24 8.51 1.31 5.18
CA ALA A 24 8.83 2.66 5.64
C ALA A 24 9.14 3.58 4.47
N ARG A 25 9.82 3.08 3.44
CA ARG A 25 10.12 3.84 2.23
C ARG A 25 8.82 4.19 1.48
N TRP A 26 7.93 3.22 1.32
CA TRP A 26 6.62 3.45 0.70
C TRP A 26 5.87 4.57 1.42
N HIS A 27 5.82 4.49 2.75
CA HIS A 27 5.14 5.50 3.56
C HIS A 27 5.73 6.88 3.34
N LYS A 28 7.06 6.98 3.37
CA LYS A 28 7.76 8.26 3.19
C LYS A 28 7.48 8.86 1.81
N ILE A 29 7.52 8.04 0.77
CA ILE A 29 7.27 8.51 -0.60
C ILE A 29 5.85 9.03 -0.72
N VAL A 30 4.87 8.27 -0.24
CA VAL A 30 3.46 8.65 -0.34
C VAL A 30 3.17 9.92 0.46
N GLU A 31 3.71 10.02 1.67
CA GLU A 31 3.49 11.21 2.51
C GLU A 31 4.01 12.49 1.86
N LYS A 32 5.09 12.40 1.10
CA LYS A 32 5.71 13.55 0.44
C LYS A 32 5.13 13.83 -0.94
N SER A 33 4.27 12.95 -1.43
CA SER A 33 3.74 13.05 -2.79
C SER A 33 2.29 13.51 -2.79
N SER A 34 1.84 13.98 -3.95
CA SER A 34 0.45 14.33 -4.19
C SER A 34 0.10 13.81 -5.59
N TYR A 35 -0.93 12.98 -5.67
CA TYR A 35 -1.37 12.40 -6.93
C TYR A 35 -2.81 12.84 -7.22
N GLN A 36 -3.07 13.21 -8.48
CA GLN A 36 -4.40 13.62 -8.91
C GLN A 36 -5.28 12.42 -9.25
N ASN A 37 -4.66 11.31 -9.65
CA ASN A 37 -5.37 10.13 -10.11
C ASN A 37 -4.42 8.92 -10.12
N PHE A 38 -4.96 7.75 -10.45
CA PHE A 38 -4.20 6.52 -10.49
C PHE A 38 -3.07 6.55 -11.53
N ALA A 39 -3.30 7.20 -12.67
CA ALA A 39 -2.26 7.28 -13.71
C ALA A 39 -1.01 7.98 -13.20
N GLU A 40 -1.18 9.07 -12.43
CA GLU A 40 -0.06 9.75 -11.80
C GLU A 40 0.63 8.88 -10.76
N LEU A 41 -0.15 8.18 -9.95
CA LEU A 41 0.38 7.29 -8.92
C LEU A 41 1.26 6.21 -9.55
N ARG A 42 0.86 5.66 -10.69
CA ARG A 42 1.63 4.63 -11.39
C ARG A 42 2.97 5.11 -11.91
N LEU A 43 3.16 6.41 -12.09
CA LEU A 43 4.47 6.93 -12.47
C LEU A 43 5.49 6.69 -11.36
N THR A 44 5.05 6.78 -10.10
CA THR A 44 5.92 6.49 -8.96
C THR A 44 5.95 5.01 -8.63
N PHE A 45 4.81 4.33 -8.76
CA PHE A 45 4.64 2.91 -8.42
C PHE A 45 4.16 2.13 -9.65
N PRO A 46 5.08 1.80 -10.59
CA PRO A 46 4.66 1.17 -11.86
C PRO A 46 3.96 -0.18 -11.72
N SER A 47 4.22 -0.91 -10.63
CA SER A 47 3.58 -2.20 -10.39
C SER A 47 2.25 -2.11 -9.63
N ALA A 48 1.82 -0.90 -9.27
CA ALA A 48 0.53 -0.74 -8.59
C ALA A 48 -0.61 -1.12 -9.53
N ASP A 49 -1.66 -1.70 -8.95
CA ASP A 49 -2.80 -2.18 -9.72
C ASP A 49 -4.10 -1.84 -9.01
N ILE A 50 -5.19 -1.80 -9.77
CA ILE A 50 -6.53 -1.60 -9.22
C ILE A 50 -7.24 -2.94 -9.19
N VAL A 51 -7.77 -3.31 -8.01
CA VAL A 51 -8.58 -4.51 -7.82
C VAL A 51 -9.87 -4.07 -7.15
N GLY A 52 -10.95 -4.03 -7.93
CA GLY A 52 -12.21 -3.48 -7.43
C GLY A 52 -12.05 -2.00 -7.08
N GLN A 53 -12.37 -1.65 -5.85
CA GLN A 53 -12.26 -0.28 -5.35
C GLN A 53 -10.91 0.00 -4.66
N TYR A 54 -10.01 -0.99 -4.66
CA TYR A 54 -8.75 -0.89 -3.95
C TYR A 54 -7.57 -0.69 -4.90
N THR A 55 -6.53 -0.03 -4.37
CA THR A 55 -5.23 0.05 -5.04
C THR A 55 -4.29 -0.91 -4.32
N VAL A 56 -3.62 -1.77 -5.07
CA VAL A 56 -2.72 -2.79 -4.53
C VAL A 56 -1.29 -2.43 -4.91
N PHE A 57 -0.42 -2.33 -3.90
CA PHE A 57 1.01 -2.05 -4.09
C PHE A 57 1.82 -3.31 -3.84
N ASN A 58 2.79 -3.56 -4.72
CA ASN A 58 3.80 -4.59 -4.50
C ASN A 58 4.96 -3.96 -3.74
N ILE A 59 5.26 -4.49 -2.57
CA ILE A 59 6.31 -3.96 -1.71
C ILE A 59 7.39 -5.02 -1.52
N GLY A 60 8.67 -4.59 -1.55
CA GLY A 60 9.77 -5.49 -1.29
C GLY A 60 9.92 -6.62 -2.30
N GLY A 61 9.79 -6.30 -3.59
CA GLY A 61 9.99 -7.29 -4.65
C GLY A 61 9.00 -8.45 -4.61
N ASN A 62 7.70 -8.16 -4.53
CA ASN A 62 6.61 -9.14 -4.51
C ASN A 62 6.41 -9.88 -3.18
N LYS A 63 7.14 -9.54 -2.13
CA LYS A 63 6.97 -10.23 -0.83
C LYS A 63 5.73 -9.77 -0.09
N VAL A 64 5.38 -8.50 -0.23
CA VAL A 64 4.28 -7.88 0.52
C VAL A 64 3.30 -7.23 -0.45
N ARG A 65 2.02 -7.34 -0.12
CA ARG A 65 0.94 -6.63 -0.80
C ARG A 65 0.29 -5.67 0.17
N LEU A 66 0.30 -4.39 -0.18
CA LEU A 66 -0.36 -3.36 0.59
C LEU A 66 -1.61 -2.94 -0.16
N ILE A 67 -2.76 -3.04 0.50
CA ILE A 67 -4.06 -2.76 -0.11
C ILE A 67 -4.62 -1.50 0.54
N ALA A 68 -4.94 -0.51 -0.29
CA ALA A 68 -5.38 0.78 0.19
C ALA A 68 -6.58 1.30 -0.58
N SER A 69 -7.37 2.15 0.09
CA SER A 69 -8.38 2.97 -0.55
C SER A 69 -7.82 4.38 -0.65
N ILE A 70 -7.80 4.94 -1.86
CA ILE A 70 -7.20 6.25 -2.09
C ILE A 70 -8.26 7.27 -2.46
N HIS A 71 -8.29 8.36 -1.73
CA HIS A 71 -9.15 9.50 -2.01
C HIS A 71 -8.28 10.63 -2.57
N TYR A 72 -8.16 10.66 -3.89
CA TYR A 72 -7.28 11.62 -4.56
C TYR A 72 -7.68 13.07 -4.32
N ASP A 73 -8.99 13.34 -4.28
CA ASP A 73 -9.52 14.68 -4.06
C ASP A 73 -9.22 15.23 -2.68
N ARG A 74 -9.08 14.34 -1.69
CA ARG A 74 -8.81 14.71 -0.29
C ARG A 74 -7.35 14.50 0.10
N GLY A 75 -6.56 13.91 -0.77
CA GLY A 75 -5.16 13.61 -0.49
C GLY A 75 -4.98 12.59 0.64
N ARG A 76 -5.84 11.58 0.71
CA ARG A 76 -5.80 10.58 1.79
C ARG A 76 -5.65 9.17 1.24
N VAL A 77 -4.83 8.39 1.94
CA VAL A 77 -4.61 6.97 1.63
C VAL A 77 -4.96 6.16 2.87
N TYR A 78 -6.02 5.37 2.78
CA TYR A 78 -6.45 4.49 3.87
C TYR A 78 -5.87 3.10 3.66
N ILE A 79 -4.99 2.66 4.55
CA ILE A 79 -4.44 1.32 4.49
C ILE A 79 -5.51 0.35 4.98
N ARG A 80 -5.91 -0.58 4.11
CA ARG A 80 -6.93 -1.59 4.45
C ARG A 80 -6.33 -2.90 4.90
N HIS A 81 -5.28 -3.35 4.19
CA HIS A 81 -4.60 -4.60 4.51
C HIS A 81 -3.13 -4.50 4.18
N VAL A 82 -2.30 -5.14 4.98
CA VAL A 82 -0.90 -5.38 4.65
C VAL A 82 -0.72 -6.89 4.78
N LEU A 83 -0.42 -7.55 3.67
CA LEU A 83 -0.46 -9.00 3.56
C LEU A 83 0.84 -9.54 2.97
N THR A 84 1.15 -10.80 3.31
CA THR A 84 2.18 -11.52 2.57
C THR A 84 1.64 -11.86 1.19
N HIS A 85 2.54 -12.21 0.26
CA HIS A 85 2.14 -12.65 -1.08
C HIS A 85 1.17 -13.83 -1.01
N GLU A 86 1.44 -14.76 -0.11
CA GLU A 86 0.60 -15.93 0.06
C GLU A 86 -0.80 -15.57 0.56
N GLU A 87 -0.89 -14.72 1.57
CA GLU A 87 -2.17 -14.25 2.09
C GLU A 87 -2.98 -13.52 1.03
N TYR A 88 -2.30 -12.71 0.23
CA TYR A 88 -2.95 -12.00 -0.87
C TYR A 88 -3.54 -12.97 -1.88
N ASN A 89 -2.79 -14.02 -2.24
CA ASN A 89 -3.25 -15.00 -3.22
C ASN A 89 -4.47 -15.79 -2.76
N ARG A 90 -4.66 -15.96 -1.45
CA ARG A 90 -5.85 -16.62 -0.92
C ARG A 90 -7.13 -15.83 -1.16
N GLY A 91 -7.01 -14.51 -1.37
CA GLY A 91 -8.13 -13.65 -1.72
C GLY A 91 -9.14 -13.38 -0.61
N LEU A 92 -8.85 -13.75 0.63
CA LEU A 92 -9.79 -13.55 1.74
C LEU A 92 -10.04 -12.09 2.04
N TRP A 93 -9.11 -11.23 1.71
CA TRP A 93 -9.21 -9.78 1.92
C TRP A 93 -10.30 -9.13 1.04
N LYS A 94 -10.75 -9.83 0.02
CA LYS A 94 -11.79 -9.30 -0.90
C LYS A 94 -13.19 -9.35 -0.31
N ARG A 95 -13.37 -9.99 0.80
CA ARG A 95 -14.67 -10.16 1.45
C ARG A 95 -15.09 -8.90 2.21
#